data_6ae3802bf7c8faa74321e726491092f6
#
_entry.id   6ae3802bf7c8faa74321e726491092f6
#
_cell.length_a   1.000
_cell.length_b   1.000
_cell.length_c   1.000
_cell.angle_alpha   90.00
_cell.angle_beta   90.00
_cell.angle_gamma   90.00
#
_symmetry.space_group_name_H-M   'P 1'
#
loop_
_entity.id
_entity.type
_entity.pdbx_description
1 polymer ?
#
loop_
_entity_poly.entity_id
_entity_poly.type
_entity_poly.pdbx_seq_one_letter_code
_entity_poly.pdbx_strand_id
1 'polypeptide(L)'
;MKHIFIINPCAGGEDHSQTIADEVKTMDVTAEIYITLGEKDATRYVEDYCRQHPCENVRFYACGGDGTLNEVVSGAIGHEGAEVTCYPCGSGNDYVRYWDGVDFHHIKGLIEAPAVEVDVMKVCYYDGPNLKVCYALNTMNYGFEAEVCRAMDDVRRKPFIGGRMAYTTGIVKSLFAGRHNPCRFTVDGRLWKEGDLLLASMANGRYEGGGFLSAPRSKNDDGLLEITAIRPISIVRFASIIGDYKSGKYLDRTDLQDIVSHCRGRQVTIEHDSPFYIGIDGELLRGNYFEVENLPRVLRFAVPKK
;
A
#
# COMPACT_ATOMS: atom_id res chain seq x y z
N MET A 1 -22.52 -3.17 -17.13
CA MET A 1 -21.22 -3.40 -16.46
C MET A 1 -21.27 -4.75 -15.77
N LYS A 2 -20.26 -5.57 -15.91
CA LYS A 2 -20.08 -6.83 -15.15
C LYS A 2 -19.50 -6.49 -13.77
N HIS A 3 -19.94 -7.20 -12.73
CA HIS A 3 -19.46 -7.02 -11.36
C HIS A 3 -18.77 -8.30 -10.89
N ILE A 4 -17.52 -8.24 -10.42
CA ILE A 4 -16.76 -9.41 -9.98
C ILE A 4 -16.22 -9.17 -8.58
N PHE A 5 -16.70 -9.95 -7.62
CA PHE A 5 -16.29 -9.89 -6.22
C PHE A 5 -15.16 -10.89 -5.98
N ILE A 6 -13.96 -10.39 -5.71
CA ILE A 6 -12.76 -11.16 -5.44
C ILE A 6 -12.57 -11.22 -3.94
N ILE A 7 -12.85 -12.37 -3.34
CA ILE A 7 -12.91 -12.53 -1.90
C ILE A 7 -11.69 -13.30 -1.41
N ASN A 8 -10.96 -12.68 -0.48
CA ASN A 8 -9.91 -13.35 0.27
C ASN A 8 -10.48 -13.90 1.59
N PRO A 9 -10.67 -15.22 1.72
CA PRO A 9 -11.28 -15.83 2.90
C PRO A 9 -10.42 -15.75 4.16
N CYS A 10 -9.12 -15.41 4.01
CA CYS A 10 -8.18 -15.28 5.12
C CYS A 10 -8.02 -13.83 5.61
N ALA A 11 -8.73 -12.87 5.03
CA ALA A 11 -8.58 -11.45 5.38
C ALA A 11 -9.18 -11.17 6.77
N GLY A 12 -8.47 -10.37 7.57
CA GLY A 12 -8.97 -9.92 8.89
C GLY A 12 -9.13 -11.01 9.96
N GLY A 13 -8.86 -12.27 9.63
CA GLY A 13 -9.00 -13.39 10.56
C GLY A 13 -10.42 -13.97 10.67
N GLU A 14 -11.37 -13.49 9.87
CA GLU A 14 -12.73 -13.98 9.77
C GLU A 14 -13.11 -14.16 8.30
N ASP A 15 -13.76 -15.29 7.96
CA ASP A 15 -14.18 -15.54 6.59
C ASP A 15 -15.51 -14.85 6.28
N HIS A 16 -15.46 -13.81 5.48
CA HIS A 16 -16.61 -13.04 5.05
C HIS A 16 -17.26 -13.54 3.74
N SER A 17 -16.77 -14.65 3.17
CA SER A 17 -17.18 -15.12 1.83
C SER A 17 -18.69 -15.36 1.73
N GLN A 18 -19.26 -16.03 2.73
CA GLN A 18 -20.72 -16.36 2.73
C GLN A 18 -21.56 -15.09 2.88
N THR A 19 -21.19 -14.20 3.80
CA THR A 19 -21.91 -12.94 4.05
C THR A 19 -21.95 -12.05 2.81
N ILE A 20 -20.80 -11.88 2.16
CA ILE A 20 -20.69 -11.11 0.93
C ILE A 20 -21.51 -11.77 -0.19
N ALA A 21 -21.37 -13.10 -0.35
CA ALA A 21 -22.10 -13.84 -1.38
C ALA A 21 -23.62 -13.72 -1.23
N ASP A 22 -24.12 -13.79 0.00
CA ASP A 22 -25.55 -13.70 0.26
C ASP A 22 -26.08 -12.27 0.03
N GLU A 23 -25.31 -11.25 0.40
CA GLU A 23 -25.66 -9.86 0.10
C GLU A 23 -25.67 -9.60 -1.42
N VAL A 24 -24.63 -10.04 -2.15
CA VAL A 24 -24.54 -9.90 -3.62
C VAL A 24 -25.73 -10.54 -4.32
N LYS A 25 -26.21 -11.70 -3.89
CA LYS A 25 -27.39 -12.38 -4.46
C LYS A 25 -28.67 -11.57 -4.36
N THR A 26 -28.76 -10.64 -3.40
CA THR A 26 -29.94 -9.76 -3.25
C THR A 26 -29.93 -8.57 -4.21
N MET A 27 -28.81 -8.33 -4.89
CA MET A 27 -28.65 -7.21 -5.82
C MET A 27 -29.15 -7.59 -7.21
N ASP A 28 -29.84 -6.66 -7.87
CA ASP A 28 -30.32 -6.83 -9.26
C ASP A 28 -29.20 -6.45 -10.25
N VAL A 29 -28.10 -7.22 -10.23
CA VAL A 29 -26.93 -7.01 -11.11
C VAL A 29 -26.35 -8.33 -11.58
N THR A 30 -25.68 -8.31 -12.74
CA THR A 30 -24.90 -9.46 -13.19
C THR A 30 -23.59 -9.53 -12.44
N ALA A 31 -23.52 -10.37 -11.42
CA ALA A 31 -22.36 -10.50 -10.55
C ALA A 31 -21.74 -11.91 -10.61
N GLU A 32 -20.44 -11.95 -10.39
CA GLU A 32 -19.64 -13.15 -10.23
C GLU A 32 -18.83 -13.08 -8.93
N ILE A 33 -18.63 -14.22 -8.29
CA ILE A 33 -17.83 -14.31 -7.06
C ILE A 33 -16.65 -15.23 -7.33
N TYR A 34 -15.48 -14.74 -7.04
CA TYR A 34 -14.24 -15.49 -7.08
C TYR A 34 -13.59 -15.51 -5.69
N ILE A 35 -13.32 -16.70 -5.16
CA ILE A 35 -12.64 -16.88 -3.87
C ILE A 35 -11.18 -17.18 -4.15
N THR A 36 -10.27 -16.36 -3.60
CA THR A 36 -8.83 -16.52 -3.83
C THR A 36 -8.29 -17.76 -3.09
N LEU A 37 -7.32 -18.42 -3.73
CA LEU A 37 -6.69 -19.64 -3.24
C LEU A 37 -5.35 -19.38 -2.53
N GLY A 38 -4.80 -18.18 -2.62
CA GLY A 38 -3.51 -17.80 -2.03
C GLY A 38 -2.94 -16.52 -2.60
N GLU A 39 -1.69 -16.23 -2.27
CA GLU A 39 -0.97 -15.05 -2.74
C GLU A 39 -0.90 -14.99 -4.27
N LYS A 40 -1.05 -13.78 -4.84
CA LYS A 40 -1.03 -13.48 -6.29
C LYS A 40 -2.13 -14.14 -7.11
N ASP A 41 -3.08 -14.80 -6.46
CA ASP A 41 -4.18 -15.46 -7.16
C ASP A 41 -5.19 -14.44 -7.69
N ALA A 42 -5.47 -13.37 -6.92
CA ALA A 42 -6.32 -12.29 -7.37
C ALA A 42 -5.72 -11.56 -8.59
N THR A 43 -4.41 -11.28 -8.57
CA THR A 43 -3.72 -10.65 -9.71
C THR A 43 -3.88 -11.49 -10.97
N ARG A 44 -3.56 -12.79 -10.88
CA ARG A 44 -3.65 -13.72 -12.01
C ARG A 44 -5.07 -13.80 -12.55
N TYR A 45 -6.07 -13.94 -11.68
CA TYR A 45 -7.46 -14.03 -12.08
C TYR A 45 -7.92 -12.76 -12.82
N VAL A 46 -7.61 -11.58 -12.29
CA VAL A 46 -7.99 -10.29 -12.90
C VAL A 46 -7.29 -10.08 -14.23
N GLU A 47 -5.98 -10.35 -14.32
CA GLU A 47 -5.23 -10.29 -15.58
C GLU A 47 -5.81 -11.21 -16.64
N ASP A 48 -6.08 -12.48 -16.27
CA ASP A 48 -6.64 -13.47 -17.20
C ASP A 48 -8.04 -13.07 -17.66
N TYR A 49 -8.87 -12.56 -16.74
CA TYR A 49 -10.20 -12.07 -17.10
C TYR A 49 -10.12 -10.90 -18.07
N CYS A 50 -9.35 -9.88 -17.78
CA CYS A 50 -9.19 -8.70 -18.63
C CYS A 50 -8.63 -9.05 -20.01
N ARG A 51 -7.68 -9.98 -20.09
CA ARG A 51 -7.11 -10.46 -21.37
C ARG A 51 -8.14 -11.21 -22.20
N GLN A 52 -9.02 -12.00 -21.58
CA GLN A 52 -10.08 -12.74 -22.27
C GLN A 52 -11.25 -11.85 -22.67
N HIS A 53 -11.47 -10.74 -21.99
CA HIS A 53 -12.59 -9.82 -22.19
C HIS A 53 -12.13 -8.36 -22.41
N PRO A 54 -11.28 -8.07 -23.39
CA PRO A 54 -10.58 -6.78 -23.52
C PRO A 54 -11.48 -5.56 -23.76
N CYS A 55 -12.73 -5.76 -24.18
CA CYS A 55 -13.69 -4.68 -24.47
C CYS A 55 -14.84 -4.64 -23.45
N GLU A 56 -14.79 -5.45 -22.40
CA GLU A 56 -15.88 -5.49 -21.42
C GLU A 56 -15.68 -4.46 -20.33
N ASN A 57 -16.75 -3.73 -20.01
CA ASN A 57 -16.77 -2.88 -18.82
C ASN A 57 -17.03 -3.75 -17.60
N VAL A 58 -16.01 -3.86 -16.74
CA VAL A 58 -16.05 -4.68 -15.53
C VAL A 58 -15.63 -3.87 -14.30
N ARG A 59 -16.28 -4.11 -13.17
CA ARG A 59 -15.84 -3.61 -11.87
C ARG A 59 -15.43 -4.77 -10.98
N PHE A 60 -14.19 -4.72 -10.53
CA PHE A 60 -13.61 -5.66 -9.58
C PHE A 60 -13.74 -5.12 -8.14
N TYR A 61 -14.24 -5.94 -7.26
CA TYR A 61 -14.42 -5.64 -5.84
C TYR A 61 -13.38 -6.43 -5.05
N ALA A 62 -12.34 -5.79 -4.57
CA ALA A 62 -11.35 -6.40 -3.71
C ALA A 62 -11.94 -6.59 -2.30
N CYS A 63 -12.48 -7.76 -2.00
CA CYS A 63 -13.03 -8.10 -0.69
C CYS A 63 -11.93 -8.70 0.18
N GLY A 64 -11.20 -7.83 0.88
CA GLY A 64 -10.02 -8.21 1.66
C GLY A 64 -9.34 -7.01 2.32
N GLY A 65 -8.06 -7.13 2.63
CA GLY A 65 -7.22 -6.05 3.12
C GLY A 65 -6.46 -5.33 2.00
N ASP A 66 -5.50 -4.48 2.40
CA ASP A 66 -4.68 -3.69 1.47
C ASP A 66 -3.91 -4.57 0.47
N GLY A 67 -3.41 -5.75 0.89
CA GLY A 67 -2.77 -6.71 -0.02
C GLY A 67 -3.71 -7.26 -1.08
N THR A 68 -4.95 -7.62 -0.72
CA THR A 68 -5.95 -8.07 -1.72
C THR A 68 -6.30 -6.96 -2.69
N LEU A 69 -6.43 -5.72 -2.20
CA LEU A 69 -6.66 -4.56 -3.05
C LEU A 69 -5.48 -4.35 -4.01
N ASN A 70 -4.25 -4.44 -3.53
CA ASN A 70 -3.05 -4.31 -4.34
C ASN A 70 -3.00 -5.38 -5.45
N GLU A 71 -3.31 -6.64 -5.14
CA GLU A 71 -3.36 -7.72 -6.12
C GLU A 71 -4.40 -7.46 -7.22
N VAL A 72 -5.61 -7.01 -6.84
CA VAL A 72 -6.67 -6.69 -7.82
C VAL A 72 -6.27 -5.52 -8.70
N VAL A 73 -5.70 -4.46 -8.12
CA VAL A 73 -5.18 -3.30 -8.87
C VAL A 73 -4.08 -3.73 -9.83
N SER A 74 -3.12 -4.54 -9.37
CA SER A 74 -2.01 -5.03 -10.19
C SER A 74 -2.49 -5.80 -11.42
N GLY A 75 -3.57 -6.58 -11.28
CA GLY A 75 -4.17 -7.30 -12.40
C GLY A 75 -5.03 -6.43 -13.33
N ALA A 76 -5.61 -5.33 -12.82
CA ALA A 76 -6.51 -4.47 -13.58
C ALA A 76 -5.80 -3.34 -14.34
N ILE A 77 -4.59 -2.98 -13.94
CA ILE A 77 -3.86 -1.85 -14.53
C ILE A 77 -3.59 -2.07 -16.03
N GLY A 78 -3.80 -1.02 -16.82
CA GLY A 78 -3.63 -1.08 -18.27
C GLY A 78 -4.86 -1.59 -19.05
N HIS A 79 -5.97 -1.90 -18.37
CA HIS A 79 -7.23 -2.32 -19.01
C HIS A 79 -8.29 -1.21 -18.95
N GLU A 80 -8.58 -0.59 -20.09
CA GLU A 80 -9.44 0.60 -20.18
C GLU A 80 -10.87 0.40 -19.64
N GLY A 81 -11.42 -0.82 -19.76
CA GLY A 81 -12.78 -1.16 -19.28
C GLY A 81 -12.84 -1.52 -17.80
N ALA A 82 -11.70 -1.65 -17.13
CA ALA A 82 -11.66 -2.09 -15.75
C ALA A 82 -11.82 -0.94 -14.75
N GLU A 83 -12.68 -1.15 -13.76
CA GLU A 83 -12.78 -0.34 -12.55
C GLU A 83 -12.48 -1.21 -11.34
N VAL A 84 -11.89 -0.64 -10.31
CA VAL A 84 -11.61 -1.32 -9.03
C VAL A 84 -12.30 -0.58 -7.90
N THR A 85 -12.76 -1.31 -6.92
CA THR A 85 -13.13 -0.81 -5.60
C THR A 85 -12.78 -1.85 -4.55
N CYS A 86 -13.01 -1.59 -3.28
CA CYS A 86 -12.78 -2.59 -2.25
C CYS A 86 -13.94 -2.68 -1.26
N TYR A 87 -14.08 -3.88 -0.69
CA TYR A 87 -14.86 -4.14 0.52
C TYR A 87 -13.82 -4.47 1.62
N PRO A 88 -13.54 -3.52 2.54
CA PRO A 88 -12.39 -3.62 3.42
C PRO A 88 -12.66 -4.54 4.61
N CYS A 89 -12.13 -5.76 4.57
CA CYS A 89 -12.19 -6.72 5.67
C CYS A 89 -10.81 -7.16 6.20
N GLY A 90 -9.75 -6.41 5.87
CA GLY A 90 -8.41 -6.61 6.42
C GLY A 90 -8.19 -5.94 7.78
N SER A 91 -7.01 -6.14 8.35
CA SER A 91 -6.64 -5.52 9.64
C SER A 91 -6.18 -4.06 9.54
N GLY A 92 -5.66 -3.61 8.39
CA GLY A 92 -5.18 -2.25 8.13
C GLY A 92 -6.23 -1.39 7.45
N ASN A 93 -6.56 -1.74 6.22
CA ASN A 93 -7.47 -1.04 5.33
C ASN A 93 -7.10 0.44 5.20
N ASP A 94 -5.81 0.69 4.97
CA ASP A 94 -5.23 2.01 5.05
C ASP A 94 -5.58 2.88 3.84
N TYR A 95 -5.64 2.28 2.64
CA TYR A 95 -5.93 3.03 1.42
C TYR A 95 -7.32 3.69 1.44
N VAL A 96 -8.35 3.01 1.93
CA VAL A 96 -9.73 3.57 1.97
C VAL A 96 -9.88 4.73 2.94
N ARG A 97 -9.00 4.87 3.94
CA ARG A 97 -8.97 6.01 4.86
C ARG A 97 -8.66 7.33 4.17
N TYR A 98 -8.15 7.29 2.92
CA TYR A 98 -7.98 8.48 2.09
C TYR A 98 -9.31 9.23 1.89
N TRP A 99 -10.41 8.50 1.75
CA TRP A 99 -11.77 9.06 1.60
C TRP A 99 -12.48 9.16 2.95
N ASP A 100 -12.09 10.15 3.74
CA ASP A 100 -12.66 10.37 5.06
C ASP A 100 -14.19 10.47 5.04
N GLY A 101 -14.85 9.73 5.93
CA GLY A 101 -16.31 9.68 6.07
C GLY A 101 -17.06 8.91 4.96
N VAL A 102 -16.36 8.19 4.08
CA VAL A 102 -16.96 7.27 3.09
C VAL A 102 -17.04 5.87 3.67
N ASP A 103 -18.20 5.23 3.55
CA ASP A 103 -18.40 3.84 3.97
C ASP A 103 -18.29 2.88 2.78
N PHE A 104 -17.30 1.99 2.85
CA PHE A 104 -17.02 0.95 1.85
C PHE A 104 -17.62 -0.42 2.23
N HIS A 105 -18.40 -0.54 3.30
CA HIS A 105 -18.96 -1.83 3.76
C HIS A 105 -20.37 -2.11 3.22
N HIS A 106 -20.94 -1.26 2.39
CA HIS A 106 -22.24 -1.46 1.76
C HIS A 106 -22.12 -1.84 0.29
N ILE A 107 -22.39 -3.09 -0.06
CA ILE A 107 -22.28 -3.62 -1.43
C ILE A 107 -23.11 -2.78 -2.42
N LYS A 108 -24.33 -2.42 -2.06
CA LYS A 108 -25.16 -1.55 -2.90
C LYS A 108 -24.46 -0.20 -3.19
N GLY A 109 -23.90 0.43 -2.15
CA GLY A 109 -23.15 1.67 -2.30
C GLY A 109 -21.94 1.53 -3.22
N LEU A 110 -21.22 0.40 -3.14
CA LEU A 110 -20.09 0.09 -4.00
C LEU A 110 -20.52 -0.15 -5.47
N ILE A 111 -21.66 -0.80 -5.69
CA ILE A 111 -22.21 -1.03 -7.03
C ILE A 111 -22.61 0.30 -7.69
N GLU A 112 -23.24 1.20 -6.96
CA GLU A 112 -23.72 2.50 -7.43
C GLU A 112 -22.62 3.59 -7.44
N ALA A 113 -21.44 3.30 -6.91
CA ALA A 113 -20.36 4.24 -6.76
C ALA A 113 -19.86 4.80 -8.11
N PRO A 114 -19.66 6.11 -8.24
CA PRO A 114 -18.92 6.66 -9.38
C PRO A 114 -17.44 6.28 -9.27
N ALA A 115 -16.79 6.04 -10.41
CA ALA A 115 -15.36 5.86 -10.46
C ALA A 115 -14.64 7.21 -10.64
N VAL A 116 -13.54 7.39 -9.92
CA VAL A 116 -12.57 8.48 -10.06
C VAL A 116 -11.26 7.93 -10.59
N GLU A 117 -10.51 8.74 -11.31
CA GLU A 117 -9.18 8.37 -11.76
C GLU A 117 -8.17 8.60 -10.65
N VAL A 118 -7.34 7.61 -10.37
CA VAL A 118 -6.31 7.67 -9.34
C VAL A 118 -4.94 7.25 -9.91
N ASP A 119 -3.91 7.76 -9.26
CA ASP A 119 -2.53 7.45 -9.57
C ASP A 119 -2.15 6.08 -9.02
N VAL A 120 -1.16 5.43 -9.65
CA VAL A 120 -0.58 4.16 -9.19
C VAL A 120 0.94 4.24 -9.28
N MET A 121 1.64 3.81 -8.26
CA MET A 121 3.09 3.67 -8.29
C MET A 121 3.47 2.42 -9.08
N LYS A 122 4.33 2.59 -10.09
CA LYS A 122 5.04 1.51 -10.75
C LYS A 122 6.42 1.37 -10.14
N VAL A 123 6.75 0.18 -9.69
CA VAL A 123 8.04 -0.11 -9.05
C VAL A 123 8.82 -1.11 -9.90
N CYS A 124 10.00 -0.70 -10.33
CA CYS A 124 10.95 -1.54 -11.04
C CYS A 124 12.13 -1.86 -10.10
N TYR A 125 12.50 -3.13 -9.98
CA TYR A 125 13.62 -3.56 -9.14
C TYR A 125 14.29 -4.81 -9.70
N TYR A 126 15.52 -5.09 -9.26
CA TYR A 126 16.23 -6.29 -9.66
C TYR A 126 16.16 -7.37 -8.58
N ASP A 127 15.70 -8.56 -8.99
CA ASP A 127 15.78 -9.80 -8.22
C ASP A 127 16.85 -10.69 -8.88
N GLY A 128 18.06 -10.61 -8.34
CA GLY A 128 19.25 -11.13 -9.04
C GLY A 128 19.46 -10.44 -10.38
N PRO A 129 19.57 -11.18 -11.52
CA PRO A 129 19.72 -10.59 -12.84
C PRO A 129 18.39 -10.14 -13.48
N ASN A 130 17.25 -10.48 -12.87
CA ASN A 130 15.93 -10.29 -13.47
C ASN A 130 15.32 -8.96 -13.04
N LEU A 131 14.95 -8.13 -14.03
CA LEU A 131 14.12 -6.97 -13.79
C LEU A 131 12.69 -7.43 -13.47
N LYS A 132 12.19 -6.98 -12.34
CA LYS A 132 10.82 -7.19 -11.88
C LYS A 132 10.06 -5.88 -11.90
N VAL A 133 8.78 -5.96 -12.16
CA VAL A 133 7.85 -4.84 -12.10
C VAL A 133 6.69 -5.24 -11.18
N CYS A 134 6.32 -4.35 -10.29
CA CYS A 134 5.10 -4.46 -9.49
C CYS A 134 4.47 -3.08 -9.31
N TYR A 135 3.27 -3.05 -8.75
CA TYR A 135 2.51 -1.83 -8.56
C TYR A 135 2.15 -1.64 -7.09
N ALA A 136 2.05 -0.39 -6.68
CA ALA A 136 1.57 0.00 -5.37
C ALA A 136 0.52 1.10 -5.47
N LEU A 137 -0.50 1.02 -4.65
CA LEU A 137 -1.59 1.99 -4.64
C LEU A 137 -1.42 3.02 -3.52
N ASN A 138 -0.85 2.62 -2.41
CA ASN A 138 -0.84 3.39 -1.17
C ASN A 138 0.54 3.94 -0.81
N THR A 139 1.44 3.11 -0.29
CA THR A 139 2.73 3.55 0.23
C THR A 139 3.88 2.59 -0.07
N MET A 140 5.08 3.14 -0.16
CA MET A 140 6.32 2.41 -0.23
C MET A 140 7.29 2.92 0.83
N ASN A 141 7.88 2.02 1.63
CA ASN A 141 8.65 2.35 2.82
C ASN A 141 10.05 1.75 2.79
N TYR A 142 11.02 2.55 3.22
CA TYR A 142 12.43 2.18 3.37
C TYR A 142 12.91 2.37 4.79
N GLY A 143 13.81 1.49 5.25
CA GLY A 143 14.47 1.59 6.54
C GLY A 143 13.62 1.00 7.66
N PHE A 144 13.44 1.73 8.76
CA PHE A 144 12.80 1.25 9.99
C PHE A 144 11.45 0.54 9.75
N GLU A 145 10.60 1.09 8.89
CA GLU A 145 9.26 0.53 8.64
C GLU A 145 9.34 -0.79 7.88
N ALA A 146 10.22 -0.90 6.88
CA ALA A 146 10.48 -2.16 6.18
C ALA A 146 11.05 -3.24 7.14
N GLU A 147 11.92 -2.83 8.08
CA GLU A 147 12.44 -3.74 9.11
C GLU A 147 11.35 -4.18 10.12
N VAL A 148 10.38 -3.33 10.44
CA VAL A 148 9.21 -3.72 11.26
C VAL A 148 8.37 -4.76 10.52
N CYS A 149 8.07 -4.55 9.25
CA CYS A 149 7.35 -5.53 8.42
C CYS A 149 8.09 -6.87 8.37
N ARG A 150 9.42 -6.86 8.15
CA ARG A 150 10.25 -8.05 8.15
C ARG A 150 10.20 -8.79 9.50
N ALA A 151 10.32 -8.07 10.60
CA ALA A 151 10.27 -8.65 11.93
C ALA A 151 8.88 -9.25 12.25
N MET A 152 7.81 -8.65 11.72
CA MET A 152 6.44 -9.18 11.85
C MET A 152 6.27 -10.48 11.06
N ASP A 153 6.78 -10.55 9.84
CA ASP A 153 6.73 -11.78 9.03
C ASP A 153 7.51 -12.92 9.68
N ASP A 154 8.69 -12.64 10.21
CA ASP A 154 9.49 -13.62 10.96
C ASP A 154 8.75 -14.17 12.19
N VAL A 155 7.92 -13.34 12.83
CA VAL A 155 7.12 -13.75 14.01
C VAL A 155 5.88 -14.53 13.59
N ARG A 156 5.18 -14.10 12.53
CA ARG A 156 4.00 -14.83 12.00
C ARG A 156 4.32 -16.27 11.60
N ARG A 157 5.55 -16.53 11.15
CA ARG A 157 6.03 -17.87 10.78
C ARG A 157 6.37 -18.76 11.98
N LYS A 158 6.36 -18.22 13.22
CA LYS A 158 6.68 -18.98 14.44
C LYS A 158 5.39 -19.41 15.17
N PRO A 159 5.15 -20.71 15.41
CA PRO A 159 3.85 -21.22 15.87
C PRO A 159 3.46 -20.86 17.32
N PHE A 160 4.31 -20.16 18.09
CA PHE A 160 4.10 -19.90 19.51
C PHE A 160 3.99 -18.43 19.95
N ILE A 161 4.13 -17.47 19.04
CA ILE A 161 4.07 -16.05 19.39
C ILE A 161 3.03 -15.39 18.51
N GLY A 162 1.80 -15.25 19.01
CA GLY A 162 0.68 -14.64 18.30
C GLY A 162 0.32 -13.26 18.84
N GLY A 163 -0.26 -12.41 17.97
CA GLY A 163 -0.97 -11.21 18.34
C GLY A 163 -0.11 -10.00 18.73
N ARG A 164 -0.65 -9.19 19.61
CA ARG A 164 -0.15 -7.86 20.02
C ARG A 164 1.30 -7.84 20.54
N MET A 165 1.75 -8.93 21.19
CA MET A 165 3.13 -9.05 21.71
C MET A 165 4.16 -9.22 20.60
N ALA A 166 3.82 -9.90 19.52
CA ALA A 166 4.69 -10.07 18.37
C ALA A 166 4.96 -8.73 17.67
N TYR A 167 3.91 -7.94 17.49
CA TYR A 167 3.97 -6.58 16.94
C TYR A 167 4.87 -5.67 17.80
N THR A 168 4.63 -5.62 19.12
CA THR A 168 5.42 -4.78 20.02
C THR A 168 6.89 -5.22 20.07
N THR A 169 7.16 -6.53 20.06
CA THR A 169 8.53 -7.06 20.08
C THR A 169 9.25 -6.77 18.75
N GLY A 170 8.54 -6.86 17.62
CA GLY A 170 9.05 -6.49 16.29
C GLY A 170 9.47 -5.02 16.25
N ILE A 171 8.59 -4.12 16.67
CA ILE A 171 8.87 -2.67 16.74
C ILE A 171 10.10 -2.39 17.62
N VAL A 172 10.15 -2.96 18.83
CA VAL A 172 11.28 -2.74 19.73
C VAL A 172 12.60 -3.24 19.15
N LYS A 173 12.62 -4.43 18.55
CA LYS A 173 13.83 -4.95 17.88
C LYS A 173 14.26 -4.06 16.71
N SER A 174 13.31 -3.62 15.90
CA SER A 174 13.60 -2.77 14.75
C SER A 174 14.09 -1.39 15.16
N LEU A 175 13.62 -0.83 16.29
CA LEU A 175 14.13 0.40 16.87
C LEU A 175 15.61 0.31 17.27
N PHE A 176 16.09 -0.88 17.65
CA PHE A 176 17.49 -1.09 17.98
C PHE A 176 18.37 -1.43 16.76
N ALA A 177 17.84 -2.18 15.79
CA ALA A 177 18.58 -2.70 14.65
C ALA A 177 18.54 -1.80 13.40
N GLY A 178 17.42 -1.11 13.15
CA GLY A 178 17.13 -0.41 11.89
C GLY A 178 17.35 1.11 11.91
N ARG A 179 18.24 1.63 12.78
CA ARG A 179 18.45 3.10 12.89
C ARG A 179 19.37 3.71 11.84
N HIS A 180 20.15 2.89 11.19
CA HIS A 180 21.12 3.31 10.18
C HIS A 180 20.86 2.52 8.90
N ASN A 181 20.23 3.15 7.94
CA ASN A 181 19.95 2.57 6.64
C ASN A 181 20.62 3.44 5.58
N PRO A 182 21.85 3.12 5.18
CA PRO A 182 22.57 3.90 4.19
C PRO A 182 21.91 3.73 2.82
N CYS A 183 21.76 4.82 2.11
CA CYS A 183 21.15 4.81 0.79
C CYS A 183 21.49 6.08 0.00
N ARG A 184 21.23 6.02 -1.29
CA ARG A 184 21.19 7.17 -2.18
C ARG A 184 19.76 7.29 -2.74
N PHE A 185 19.13 8.42 -2.46
CA PHE A 185 17.82 8.79 -2.98
C PHE A 185 17.93 9.87 -4.03
N THR A 186 17.40 9.59 -5.21
CA THR A 186 17.29 10.56 -6.30
C THR A 186 15.81 10.81 -6.57
N VAL A 187 15.43 12.08 -6.70
CA VAL A 187 14.06 12.50 -7.03
C VAL A 187 14.11 13.31 -8.33
N ASP A 188 13.33 12.89 -9.31
CA ASP A 188 13.26 13.49 -10.66
C ASP A 188 14.64 13.72 -11.28
N GLY A 189 15.52 12.70 -11.17
CA GLY A 189 16.89 12.71 -11.69
C GLY A 189 17.89 13.55 -10.91
N ARG A 190 17.52 14.09 -9.74
CA ARG A 190 18.42 14.90 -8.90
C ARG A 190 18.66 14.22 -7.56
N LEU A 191 19.92 14.14 -7.14
CA LEU A 191 20.26 13.63 -5.81
C LEU A 191 19.54 14.47 -4.75
N TRP A 192 18.68 13.80 -3.97
CA TRP A 192 17.92 14.42 -2.89
C TRP A 192 18.49 14.12 -1.52
N LYS A 193 18.87 12.84 -1.26
CA LYS A 193 19.47 12.41 0.01
C LYS A 193 20.55 11.37 -0.26
N GLU A 194 21.61 11.42 0.53
CA GLU A 194 22.67 10.43 0.56
C GLU A 194 23.13 10.23 2.00
N GLY A 195 23.40 8.97 2.36
CA GLY A 195 23.82 8.58 3.70
C GLY A 195 22.71 7.89 4.50
N ASP A 196 22.87 7.87 5.83
CA ASP A 196 21.99 7.14 6.72
C ASP A 196 20.63 7.82 6.91
N LEU A 197 19.57 7.00 6.79
CA LEU A 197 18.20 7.37 7.16
C LEU A 197 17.67 6.44 8.26
N LEU A 198 16.80 6.95 9.12
CA LEU A 198 15.95 6.12 9.98
C LEU A 198 14.88 5.45 9.14
N LEU A 199 14.17 6.25 8.35
CA LEU A 199 13.13 5.81 7.43
C LEU A 199 12.99 6.78 6.27
N ALA A 200 12.43 6.29 5.18
CA ALA A 200 11.86 7.11 4.13
C ALA A 200 10.56 6.49 3.62
N SER A 201 9.59 7.33 3.27
CA SER A 201 8.29 6.94 2.73
C SER A 201 8.05 7.67 1.41
N MET A 202 7.55 6.95 0.43
CA MET A 202 7.03 7.45 -0.84
C MET A 202 5.55 7.07 -0.88
N ALA A 203 4.67 8.06 -0.93
CA ALA A 203 3.26 7.84 -0.71
C ALA A 203 2.39 8.45 -1.81
N ASN A 204 1.38 7.69 -2.19
CA ASN A 204 0.26 8.09 -3.01
C ASN A 204 -1.01 8.18 -2.16
N GLY A 205 -1.16 7.28 -1.18
CA GLY A 205 -2.15 7.37 -0.12
C GLY A 205 -1.66 8.22 1.06
N ARG A 206 -2.44 8.28 2.13
CA ARG A 206 -2.13 9.09 3.32
C ARG A 206 -1.79 8.27 4.55
N TYR A 207 -2.33 7.08 4.65
CA TYR A 207 -2.29 6.26 5.85
C TYR A 207 -1.50 4.98 5.62
N GLU A 208 -0.86 4.51 6.68
CA GLU A 208 -0.14 3.24 6.69
C GLU A 208 -0.17 2.60 8.08
N GLY A 209 0.22 1.33 8.20
CA GLY A 209 0.41 0.65 9.47
C GLY A 209 -0.85 0.57 10.35
N GLY A 210 -2.05 0.59 9.73
CA GLY A 210 -3.32 0.54 10.44
C GLY A 210 -3.78 1.88 11.01
N GLY A 211 -3.49 2.98 10.31
CA GLY A 211 -4.03 4.31 10.62
C GLY A 211 -3.01 5.36 11.08
N PHE A 212 -1.73 5.17 10.78
CA PHE A 212 -0.75 6.27 10.89
C PHE A 212 -0.92 7.19 9.68
N LEU A 213 -1.18 8.47 9.92
CA LEU A 213 -1.27 9.52 8.89
C LEU A 213 0.15 9.96 8.49
N SER A 214 0.93 9.04 7.90
CA SER A 214 2.35 9.25 7.60
C SER A 214 2.60 10.21 6.44
N ALA A 215 1.64 10.35 5.53
CA ALA A 215 1.73 11.27 4.39
C ALA A 215 0.52 12.21 4.32
N PRO A 216 0.37 13.16 5.27
CA PRO A 216 -0.84 13.98 5.43
C PRO A 216 -1.14 14.88 4.23
N ARG A 217 -0.12 15.19 3.42
CA ARG A 217 -0.23 16.10 2.27
C ARG A 217 -0.37 15.37 0.94
N SER A 218 -0.38 14.03 0.96
CA SER A 218 -0.47 13.21 -0.24
C SER A 218 -1.81 13.40 -0.96
N LYS A 219 -1.74 13.35 -2.29
CA LYS A 219 -2.89 13.32 -3.20
C LYS A 219 -2.70 12.17 -4.18
N ASN A 220 -3.73 11.41 -4.40
CA ASN A 220 -3.69 10.23 -5.26
C ASN A 220 -4.17 10.49 -6.69
N ASP A 221 -4.16 11.75 -7.16
CA ASP A 221 -4.67 12.16 -8.48
C ASP A 221 -3.88 13.30 -9.14
N ASP A 222 -2.72 13.68 -8.58
CA ASP A 222 -1.94 14.84 -9.05
C ASP A 222 -0.60 14.48 -9.73
N GLY A 223 -0.33 13.19 -9.90
CA GLY A 223 0.85 12.67 -10.59
C GLY A 223 2.14 12.75 -9.77
N LEU A 224 2.08 13.07 -8.49
CA LEU A 224 3.26 13.27 -7.64
C LEU A 224 3.20 12.37 -6.39
N LEU A 225 4.34 11.83 -6.02
CA LEU A 225 4.56 11.16 -4.74
C LEU A 225 4.84 12.20 -3.66
N GLU A 226 4.26 11.98 -2.49
CA GLU A 226 4.68 12.62 -1.26
C GLU A 226 5.88 11.86 -0.70
N ILE A 227 7.03 12.52 -0.57
CA ILE A 227 8.29 11.88 -0.21
C ILE A 227 8.79 12.47 1.10
N THR A 228 8.92 11.63 2.12
CA THR A 228 9.42 12.00 3.43
C THR A 228 10.64 11.16 3.79
N ALA A 229 11.66 11.78 4.37
CA ALA A 229 12.81 11.08 4.94
C ALA A 229 13.13 11.64 6.32
N ILE A 230 13.43 10.73 7.25
CA ILE A 230 13.80 11.06 8.62
C ILE A 230 15.22 10.56 8.87
N ARG A 231 16.08 11.46 9.35
CA ARG A 231 17.47 11.14 9.73
C ARG A 231 17.51 10.24 10.97
N PRO A 232 18.61 9.51 11.21
CA PRO A 232 18.78 8.76 12.44
C PRO A 232 18.62 9.64 13.70
N ILE A 233 17.78 9.18 14.61
CA ILE A 233 17.50 9.85 15.89
C ILE A 233 17.62 8.88 17.06
N SER A 234 17.75 9.40 18.27
CA SER A 234 17.74 8.57 19.46
C SER A 234 16.34 7.99 19.73
N ILE A 235 16.28 6.86 20.45
CA ILE A 235 15.01 6.22 20.83
C ILE A 235 14.13 7.17 21.66
N VAL A 236 14.75 7.96 22.52
CA VAL A 236 14.02 8.96 23.33
C VAL A 236 13.39 10.02 22.43
N ARG A 237 14.13 10.51 21.44
CA ARG A 237 13.60 11.49 20.47
C ARG A 237 12.50 10.86 19.62
N PHE A 238 12.69 9.62 19.14
CA PHE A 238 11.66 8.88 18.43
C PHE A 238 10.36 8.77 19.25
N ALA A 239 10.45 8.34 20.50
CA ALA A 239 9.30 8.24 21.39
C ALA A 239 8.58 9.58 21.59
N SER A 240 9.30 10.71 21.55
CA SER A 240 8.72 12.05 21.71
C SER A 240 7.99 12.55 20.47
N ILE A 241 8.21 11.96 19.28
CA ILE A 241 7.62 12.42 18.01
C ILE A 241 6.64 11.43 17.39
N ILE A 242 6.60 10.17 17.87
CA ILE A 242 5.78 9.12 17.25
C ILE A 242 4.28 9.47 17.25
N GLY A 243 3.79 10.19 18.25
CA GLY A 243 2.41 10.67 18.31
C GLY A 243 2.09 11.70 17.24
N ASP A 244 3.03 12.60 16.98
CA ASP A 244 2.90 13.59 15.91
C ASP A 244 3.06 12.95 14.52
N TYR A 245 3.93 11.95 14.39
CA TYR A 245 4.04 11.14 13.18
C TYR A 245 2.71 10.42 12.89
N LYS A 246 2.14 9.77 13.90
CA LYS A 246 0.86 9.07 13.78
C LYS A 246 -0.30 10.00 13.38
N SER A 247 -0.29 11.25 13.85
CA SER A 247 -1.35 12.24 13.58
C SER A 247 -1.06 13.15 12.39
N GLY A 248 0.05 12.95 11.68
CA GLY A 248 0.46 13.77 10.53
C GLY A 248 1.01 15.15 10.88
N LYS A 249 1.09 15.51 12.17
CA LYS A 249 1.52 16.85 12.62
C LYS A 249 3.03 17.07 12.54
N TYR A 250 3.81 16.02 12.36
CA TYR A 250 5.27 16.06 12.35
C TYR A 250 5.85 16.97 11.25
N LEU A 251 5.15 17.11 10.11
CA LEU A 251 5.57 18.01 9.02
C LEU A 251 5.42 19.50 9.34
N ASP A 252 4.62 19.85 10.33
CA ASP A 252 4.37 21.24 10.73
C ASP A 252 5.23 21.68 11.91
N ARG A 253 5.98 20.74 12.51
CA ARG A 253 6.86 21.01 13.64
C ARG A 253 8.16 21.66 13.20
N THR A 254 8.40 22.89 13.65
CA THR A 254 9.61 23.67 13.33
C THR A 254 10.89 23.09 13.94
N ASP A 255 10.79 22.40 15.11
CA ASP A 255 11.92 21.76 15.78
C ASP A 255 12.33 20.42 15.18
N LEU A 256 11.66 19.99 14.10
CA LEU A 256 12.01 18.76 13.35
C LEU A 256 12.59 19.04 11.94
N GLN A 257 12.73 20.30 11.54
CA GLN A 257 13.17 20.68 10.19
C GLN A 257 14.60 20.22 9.84
N ASP A 258 15.44 20.02 10.84
CA ASP A 258 16.78 19.45 10.68
C ASP A 258 16.81 17.92 10.61
N ILE A 259 15.73 17.26 11.06
CA ILE A 259 15.57 15.81 11.14
C ILE A 259 14.71 15.29 9.99
N VAL A 260 13.59 15.95 9.74
CA VAL A 260 12.59 15.57 8.73
C VAL A 260 12.87 16.35 7.45
N SER A 261 12.98 15.63 6.34
CA SER A 261 13.03 16.21 5.00
C SER A 261 11.81 15.77 4.22
N HIS A 262 11.26 16.69 3.45
CA HIS A 262 10.05 16.47 2.69
C HIS A 262 10.21 17.09 1.30
N CYS A 263 9.76 16.39 0.27
CA CYS A 263 9.62 16.92 -1.07
C CYS A 263 8.50 16.17 -1.80
N ARG A 264 8.22 16.60 -3.02
CA ARG A 264 7.32 15.93 -3.95
C ARG A 264 8.03 15.70 -5.27
N GLY A 265 7.77 14.59 -5.92
CA GLY A 265 8.35 14.24 -7.20
C GLY A 265 7.57 13.14 -7.88
N ARG A 266 7.79 12.97 -9.17
CA ARG A 266 7.14 11.92 -9.95
C ARG A 266 7.91 10.62 -9.92
N GLN A 267 9.24 10.70 -9.92
CA GLN A 267 10.12 9.54 -9.98
C GLN A 267 11.11 9.56 -8.83
N VAL A 268 11.30 8.40 -8.21
CA VAL A 268 12.27 8.19 -7.14
C VAL A 268 13.14 7.00 -7.48
N THR A 269 14.46 7.13 -7.32
CA THR A 269 15.37 5.98 -7.30
C THR A 269 15.98 5.83 -5.92
N ILE A 270 16.08 4.58 -5.47
CA ILE A 270 16.71 4.21 -4.20
C ILE A 270 17.76 3.16 -4.51
N GLU A 271 19.00 3.43 -4.15
CA GLU A 271 20.10 2.51 -4.42
C GLU A 271 21.06 2.38 -3.23
N HIS A 272 21.63 1.20 -3.09
CA HIS A 272 22.67 0.88 -2.14
C HIS A 272 23.55 -0.25 -2.68
N ASP A 273 24.82 -0.32 -2.25
CA ASP A 273 25.78 -1.34 -2.70
C ASP A 273 25.39 -2.77 -2.30
N SER A 274 24.66 -2.91 -1.22
CA SER A 274 24.16 -4.20 -0.72
C SER A 274 22.63 -4.27 -0.80
N PRO A 275 22.04 -5.46 -1.03
CA PRO A 275 20.60 -5.62 -1.04
C PRO A 275 19.95 -5.22 0.29
N PHE A 276 18.85 -4.49 0.22
CA PHE A 276 18.03 -4.05 1.34
C PHE A 276 16.54 -4.39 1.12
N TYR A 277 15.74 -4.21 2.15
CA TYR A 277 14.31 -4.43 2.08
C TYR A 277 13.54 -3.14 1.91
N ILE A 278 12.47 -3.21 1.12
CA ILE A 278 11.46 -2.15 0.97
C ILE A 278 10.10 -2.76 1.26
N GLY A 279 9.29 -2.05 2.05
CA GLY A 279 7.88 -2.34 2.21
C GLY A 279 7.07 -1.69 1.09
N ILE A 280 6.09 -2.40 0.54
CA ILE A 280 5.20 -1.91 -0.51
C ILE A 280 3.78 -2.41 -0.23
N ASP A 281 2.86 -1.51 0.10
CA ASP A 281 1.47 -1.84 0.49
C ASP A 281 1.37 -3.01 1.49
N GLY A 282 2.37 -3.12 2.40
CA GLY A 282 2.46 -4.18 3.40
C GLY A 282 3.23 -5.44 2.99
N GLU A 283 3.65 -5.56 1.74
CA GLU A 283 4.55 -6.63 1.27
C GLU A 283 6.02 -6.20 1.32
N LEU A 284 6.93 -7.19 1.37
CA LEU A 284 8.37 -6.94 1.39
C LEU A 284 9.02 -7.34 0.07
N LEU A 285 9.76 -6.40 -0.50
CA LEU A 285 10.65 -6.64 -1.62
C LEU A 285 12.11 -6.53 -1.18
N ARG A 286 13.00 -7.26 -1.84
CA ARG A 286 14.45 -7.22 -1.60
C ARG A 286 15.19 -6.92 -2.88
N GLY A 287 16.07 -5.94 -2.85
CA GLY A 287 16.91 -5.54 -3.97
C GLY A 287 17.98 -4.56 -3.53
N ASN A 288 18.83 -4.14 -4.45
CA ASN A 288 19.82 -3.09 -4.22
C ASN A 288 19.54 -1.82 -5.04
N TYR A 289 18.54 -1.87 -5.90
CA TYR A 289 18.08 -0.77 -6.73
C TYR A 289 16.55 -0.87 -6.90
N PHE A 290 15.88 0.24 -6.63
CA PHE A 290 14.45 0.40 -6.87
C PHE A 290 14.19 1.70 -7.59
N GLU A 291 13.39 1.65 -8.63
CA GLU A 291 12.89 2.80 -9.35
C GLU A 291 11.36 2.84 -9.20
N VAL A 292 10.87 3.95 -8.69
CA VAL A 292 9.45 4.19 -8.42
C VAL A 292 8.99 5.33 -9.29
N GLU A 293 7.99 5.10 -10.12
CA GLU A 293 7.36 6.12 -10.94
C GLU A 293 5.88 6.22 -10.58
N ASN A 294 5.39 7.43 -10.29
CA ASN A 294 3.94 7.66 -10.17
C ASN A 294 3.33 7.78 -11.55
N LEU A 295 2.46 6.84 -11.88
CA LEU A 295 1.68 6.83 -13.12
C LEU A 295 0.38 7.60 -12.88
N PRO A 296 0.20 8.79 -13.48
CA PRO A 296 -0.93 9.63 -13.15
C PRO A 296 -2.22 9.08 -13.77
N ARG A 297 -3.25 8.96 -12.95
CA ARG A 297 -4.65 8.68 -13.35
C ARG A 297 -4.84 7.44 -14.21
N VAL A 298 -4.07 6.38 -13.93
CA VAL A 298 -4.08 5.14 -14.73
C VAL A 298 -5.08 4.10 -14.23
N LEU A 299 -5.72 4.33 -13.09
CA LEU A 299 -6.68 3.42 -12.51
C LEU A 299 -8.01 4.15 -12.25
N ARG A 300 -9.12 3.52 -12.63
CA ARG A 300 -10.47 3.96 -12.28
C ARG A 300 -10.89 3.29 -10.97
N PHE A 301 -10.96 4.06 -9.89
CA PHE A 301 -11.33 3.57 -8.55
C PHE A 301 -12.73 4.06 -8.17
N ALA A 302 -13.64 3.11 -7.88
CA ALA A 302 -15.00 3.47 -7.54
C ALA A 302 -15.13 3.79 -6.04
N VAL A 303 -15.64 4.99 -5.75
CA VAL A 303 -15.77 5.54 -4.39
C VAL A 303 -17.24 5.80 -4.09
N PRO A 304 -17.82 5.15 -3.06
CA PRO A 304 -19.19 5.41 -2.63
C PRO A 304 -19.42 6.88 -2.28
N LYS A 305 -20.63 7.34 -2.46
CA LYS A 305 -21.03 8.67 -1.98
C LYS A 305 -21.11 8.66 -0.45
N LYS A 306 -20.76 9.80 0.17
CA LYS A 306 -20.92 10.02 1.62
C LYS A 306 -22.37 9.94 2.04
#